data_870e1702c3e6f414215631c74a53ba60
#
_entry.id   870e1702c3e6f414215631c74a53ba60
#
_cell.length_a   1.000
_cell.length_b   1.000
_cell.length_c   1.000
_cell.angle_alpha   90.00
_cell.angle_beta   90.00
_cell.angle_gamma   90.00
#
_symmetry.space_group_name_H-M   'P 1'
#
loop_
_entity.id
_entity.type
_entity.pdbx_description
1 polymer ?
#
loop_
_entity_poly.entity_id
_entity_poly.type
_entity_poly.pdbx_seq_one_letter_code
_entity_poly.pdbx_strand_id
1 'polypeptide(L)'
;MEREIKISNDLNEISVLASFIEELGEELSLSFETTMNINLALEEAVANIIMYAYPTQEQHTILLRVTYSEKQLVFLLTDQGASFDPTQVDEVDVTLSLEERPIGGLGIFLIRSIMNEISYQRIDNENHLIMKKDI
;
A
#
# COMPACT_ATOMS: atom_id res chain seq x y z
N MET A 1 -13.92 14.18 -1.19
CA MET A 1 -14.37 12.83 -0.80
C MET A 1 -13.32 12.19 0.08
N GLU A 2 -13.74 11.53 1.13
CA GLU A 2 -12.86 10.80 2.04
C GLU A 2 -13.49 9.47 2.40
N ARG A 3 -12.70 8.40 2.39
CA ARG A 3 -13.12 7.05 2.79
C ARG A 3 -12.04 6.43 3.67
N GLU A 4 -12.45 5.53 4.53
CA GLU A 4 -11.54 4.92 5.50
C GLU A 4 -11.92 3.46 5.72
N ILE A 5 -10.92 2.59 5.87
CA ILE A 5 -11.12 1.19 6.20
C ILE A 5 -10.05 0.75 7.20
N LYS A 6 -10.45 -0.10 8.15
CA LYS A 6 -9.54 -0.75 9.09
C LYS A 6 -9.47 -2.24 8.74
N ILE A 7 -8.27 -2.74 8.62
CA ILE A 7 -8.03 -4.16 8.37
C ILE A 7 -7.07 -4.70 9.44
N SER A 8 -7.17 -5.98 9.74
CA SER A 8 -6.21 -6.61 10.65
C SER A 8 -4.93 -6.98 9.90
N ASN A 9 -3.85 -7.24 10.64
CA ASN A 9 -2.56 -7.63 10.06
C ASN A 9 -2.53 -9.12 9.67
N ASP A 10 -3.59 -9.60 9.08
CA ASP A 10 -3.76 -10.97 8.60
C ASP A 10 -3.84 -10.92 7.07
N LEU A 11 -3.01 -11.73 6.38
CA LEU A 11 -3.01 -11.80 4.92
C LEU A 11 -4.40 -12.15 4.34
N ASN A 12 -5.24 -12.83 5.09
CA ASN A 12 -6.61 -13.13 4.66
C ASN A 12 -7.48 -11.87 4.52
N GLU A 13 -7.09 -10.76 5.13
CA GLU A 13 -7.80 -9.48 5.04
C GLU A 13 -7.53 -8.73 3.72
N ILE A 14 -6.62 -9.22 2.89
CA ILE A 14 -6.34 -8.61 1.59
C ILE A 14 -7.60 -8.60 0.70
N SER A 15 -8.47 -9.61 0.85
CA SER A 15 -9.74 -9.65 0.10
C SER A 15 -10.70 -8.52 0.51
N VAL A 16 -10.66 -8.11 1.78
CA VAL A 16 -11.46 -6.98 2.28
C VAL A 16 -10.98 -5.68 1.62
N LEU A 17 -9.66 -5.52 1.53
CA LEU A 17 -9.05 -4.38 0.84
C LEU A 17 -9.48 -4.34 -0.64
N ALA A 18 -9.43 -5.47 -1.32
CA ALA A 18 -9.81 -5.57 -2.73
C ALA A 18 -11.25 -5.11 -2.97
N SER A 19 -12.19 -5.56 -2.12
CA SER A 19 -13.60 -5.14 -2.21
C SER A 19 -13.75 -3.64 -1.98
N PHE A 20 -13.02 -3.08 -1.03
CA PHE A 20 -13.03 -1.65 -0.75
C PHE A 20 -12.55 -0.84 -1.97
N ILE A 21 -11.48 -1.28 -2.62
CA ILE A 21 -10.93 -0.59 -3.80
C ILE A 21 -11.88 -0.70 -5.01
N GLU A 22 -12.55 -1.84 -5.19
CA GLU A 22 -13.57 -1.98 -6.24
C GLU A 22 -14.71 -0.99 -6.05
N GLU A 23 -15.23 -0.85 -4.82
CA GLU A 23 -16.28 0.12 -4.51
C GLU A 23 -15.81 1.54 -4.76
N LEU A 24 -14.58 1.86 -4.39
CA LEU A 24 -13.98 3.17 -4.63
C LEU A 24 -13.91 3.46 -6.14
N GLY A 25 -13.47 2.47 -6.92
CA GLY A 25 -13.40 2.60 -8.37
C GLY A 25 -14.75 2.88 -9.00
N GLU A 26 -15.80 2.22 -8.54
CA GLU A 26 -17.17 2.46 -9.00
C GLU A 26 -17.65 3.86 -8.61
N GLU A 27 -17.42 4.25 -7.37
CA GLU A 27 -17.84 5.57 -6.85
C GLU A 27 -17.21 6.72 -7.64
N LEU A 28 -15.93 6.58 -8.01
CA LEU A 28 -15.20 7.62 -8.73
C LEU A 28 -15.22 7.44 -10.25
N SER A 29 -15.91 6.43 -10.73
CA SER A 29 -15.99 6.10 -12.17
C SER A 29 -14.59 5.88 -12.78
N LEU A 30 -13.72 5.23 -12.06
CA LEU A 30 -12.38 4.89 -12.54
C LEU A 30 -12.47 3.75 -13.57
N SER A 31 -11.51 3.73 -14.51
CA SER A 31 -11.39 2.62 -15.44
C SER A 31 -11.06 1.33 -14.68
N PHE A 32 -11.40 0.19 -15.27
CA PHE A 32 -11.05 -1.11 -14.73
C PHE A 32 -9.53 -1.24 -14.53
N GLU A 33 -8.74 -0.81 -15.51
CA GLU A 33 -7.29 -0.85 -15.45
C GLU A 33 -6.73 -0.02 -14.29
N THR A 34 -7.22 1.21 -14.12
CA THR A 34 -6.78 2.09 -13.03
C THR A 34 -7.13 1.48 -11.67
N THR A 35 -8.35 0.96 -11.53
CA THR A 35 -8.79 0.32 -10.29
C THR A 35 -7.94 -0.90 -9.96
N MET A 36 -7.64 -1.74 -10.94
CA MET A 36 -6.78 -2.92 -10.74
C MET A 36 -5.35 -2.53 -10.35
N ASN A 37 -4.80 -1.51 -10.99
CA ASN A 37 -3.45 -1.04 -10.67
C ASN A 37 -3.37 -0.51 -9.25
N ILE A 38 -4.34 0.29 -8.84
CA ILE A 38 -4.42 0.79 -7.46
C ILE A 38 -4.50 -0.37 -6.48
N ASN A 39 -5.38 -1.34 -6.75
CA ASN A 39 -5.53 -2.50 -5.88
C ASN A 39 -4.21 -3.27 -5.74
N LEU A 40 -3.52 -3.50 -6.84
CA LEU A 40 -2.24 -4.20 -6.84
C LEU A 40 -1.18 -3.48 -5.99
N ALA A 41 -1.07 -2.17 -6.14
CA ALA A 41 -0.12 -1.37 -5.34
C ALA A 41 -0.46 -1.42 -3.86
N LEU A 42 -1.74 -1.28 -3.50
CA LEU A 42 -2.16 -1.29 -2.10
C LEU A 42 -2.02 -2.67 -1.47
N GLU A 43 -2.29 -3.75 -2.21
CA GLU A 43 -2.07 -5.11 -1.73
C GLU A 43 -0.60 -5.33 -1.38
N GLU A 44 0.31 -4.88 -2.24
CA GLU A 44 1.74 -5.00 -1.98
C GLU A 44 2.17 -4.17 -0.77
N ALA A 45 1.66 -2.95 -0.65
CA ALA A 45 1.97 -2.10 0.50
C ALA A 45 1.49 -2.71 1.82
N VAL A 46 0.25 -3.22 1.85
CA VAL A 46 -0.32 -3.85 3.04
C VAL A 46 0.39 -5.15 3.36
N ALA A 47 0.69 -5.98 2.36
CA ALA A 47 1.42 -7.23 2.57
C ALA A 47 2.80 -6.96 3.18
N ASN A 48 3.50 -5.93 2.70
CA ASN A 48 4.80 -5.53 3.28
C ASN A 48 4.67 -5.12 4.75
N ILE A 49 3.63 -4.37 5.10
CA ILE A 49 3.38 -3.99 6.49
C ILE A 49 3.17 -5.25 7.35
N ILE A 50 2.33 -6.18 6.90
CA ILE A 50 2.03 -7.41 7.63
C ILE A 50 3.30 -8.23 7.85
N MET A 51 4.12 -8.38 6.82
CA MET A 51 5.30 -9.24 6.89
C MET A 51 6.48 -8.61 7.64
N TYR A 52 6.68 -7.29 7.53
CA TYR A 52 7.90 -6.64 8.00
C TYR A 52 7.70 -5.72 9.20
N ALA A 53 6.54 -5.10 9.35
CA ALA A 53 6.25 -4.23 10.49
C ALA A 53 5.73 -5.02 11.70
N TYR A 54 5.19 -6.21 11.48
CA TYR A 54 4.65 -7.07 12.55
C TYR A 54 5.34 -8.43 12.54
N PRO A 55 6.57 -8.52 13.10
CA PRO A 55 7.30 -9.80 13.11
C PRO A 55 6.70 -10.85 14.05
N THR A 56 5.81 -10.44 14.97
CA THR A 56 5.08 -11.35 15.85
C THR A 56 3.67 -11.56 15.31
N GLN A 57 3.01 -12.63 15.77
CA GLN A 57 1.64 -12.97 15.34
C GLN A 57 0.56 -12.25 16.15
N GLU A 58 0.91 -11.19 16.87
CA GLU A 58 -0.06 -10.39 17.60
C GLU A 58 -1.01 -9.69 16.63
N GLN A 59 -2.28 -9.63 16.99
CA GLN A 59 -3.28 -8.99 16.17
C GLN A 59 -3.22 -7.46 16.31
N HIS A 60 -3.08 -6.78 15.18
CA HIS A 60 -3.04 -5.32 15.11
C HIS A 60 -3.95 -4.82 13.99
N THR A 61 -4.25 -3.53 14.02
CA THR A 61 -5.09 -2.89 13.02
C THR A 61 -4.23 -2.00 12.11
N ILE A 62 -4.47 -2.12 10.82
CA ILE A 62 -3.89 -1.24 9.78
C ILE A 62 -5.02 -0.35 9.28
N LEU A 63 -4.79 0.96 9.27
CA LEU A 63 -5.78 1.93 8.83
C LEU A 63 -5.41 2.44 7.44
N LEU A 64 -6.35 2.38 6.51
CA LEU A 64 -6.22 3.01 5.20
C LEU A 64 -7.22 4.16 5.11
N ARG A 65 -6.73 5.36 4.85
CA ARG A 65 -7.54 6.53 4.57
C ARG A 65 -7.31 6.98 3.14
N VAL A 66 -8.39 7.20 2.40
CA VAL A 66 -8.32 7.64 1.02
C VAL A 66 -9.03 8.97 0.89
N THR A 67 -8.36 9.95 0.28
CA THR A 67 -8.95 11.24 -0.05
C THR A 67 -8.85 11.47 -1.55
N TYR A 68 -9.86 12.10 -2.12
CA TYR A 68 -9.89 12.48 -3.53
C TYR A 68 -10.25 13.94 -3.65
N SER A 69 -9.39 14.69 -4.31
CA SER A 69 -9.63 16.10 -4.65
C SER A 69 -8.75 16.49 -5.84
N GLU A 70 -9.27 17.39 -6.67
CA GLU A 70 -8.51 17.94 -7.80
C GLU A 70 -7.85 16.88 -8.69
N LYS A 71 -8.58 15.78 -8.96
CA LYS A 71 -8.12 14.68 -9.79
C LYS A 71 -6.90 13.94 -9.23
N GLN A 72 -6.73 13.96 -7.91
CA GLN A 72 -5.67 13.19 -7.25
C GLN A 72 -6.25 12.36 -6.12
N LEU A 73 -5.86 11.08 -6.07
CA LEU A 73 -6.11 10.18 -4.96
C LEU A 73 -4.90 10.18 -4.04
N VAL A 74 -5.15 10.32 -2.74
CA VAL A 74 -4.11 10.20 -1.72
C VAL A 74 -4.49 9.03 -0.82
N PHE A 75 -3.58 8.07 -0.70
CA PHE A 75 -3.73 6.89 0.15
C PHE A 75 -2.77 7.02 1.33
N LEU A 76 -3.31 7.02 2.55
CA LEU A 76 -2.52 7.03 3.77
C LEU A 76 -2.71 5.71 4.49
N LEU A 77 -1.64 4.91 4.58
CA LEU A 77 -1.60 3.70 5.39
C LEU A 77 -0.92 4.01 6.72
N THR A 78 -1.61 3.72 7.80
CA THR A 78 -1.11 3.93 9.16
C THR A 78 -1.11 2.62 9.92
N ASP A 79 0.02 2.29 10.55
CA ASP A 79 0.14 1.12 11.41
C ASP A 79 1.05 1.44 12.60
N GLN A 80 0.95 0.62 13.65
CA GLN A 80 1.73 0.78 14.89
C GLN A 80 2.79 -0.30 15.03
N GLY A 81 3.21 -0.89 13.92
CA GLY A 81 4.25 -1.91 13.91
C GLY A 81 5.65 -1.34 14.07
N ALA A 82 6.64 -2.20 13.92
CA ALA A 82 8.03 -1.79 13.92
C ALA A 82 8.29 -0.82 12.77
N SER A 83 9.27 0.08 12.95
CA SER A 83 9.65 1.01 11.90
C SER A 83 10.06 0.25 10.64
N PHE A 84 9.35 0.50 9.55
CA PHE A 84 9.63 -0.10 8.25
C PHE A 84 9.35 0.92 7.15
N ASP A 85 10.43 1.37 6.50
CA ASP A 85 10.34 2.35 5.42
C ASP A 85 10.55 1.64 4.07
N PRO A 86 9.48 1.34 3.33
CA PRO A 86 9.63 0.68 2.03
C PRO A 86 10.33 1.56 0.98
N THR A 87 10.38 2.88 1.20
CA THR A 87 11.04 3.80 0.25
C THR A 87 12.56 3.68 0.31
N GLN A 88 13.11 3.07 1.37
CA GLN A 88 14.54 2.84 1.53
C GLN A 88 15.00 1.50 0.93
N VAL A 89 14.06 0.69 0.44
CA VAL A 89 14.41 -0.56 -0.25
C VAL A 89 14.97 -0.22 -1.63
N ASP A 90 16.11 -0.80 -1.98
CA ASP A 90 16.75 -0.57 -3.28
C ASP A 90 15.83 -1.02 -4.41
N GLU A 91 15.89 -0.30 -5.54
CA GLU A 91 15.13 -0.68 -6.71
C GLU A 91 15.55 -2.07 -7.19
N VAL A 92 14.56 -2.85 -7.59
CA VAL A 92 14.80 -4.17 -8.16
C VAL A 92 15.49 -4.02 -9.52
N ASP A 93 16.58 -4.76 -9.71
CA ASP A 93 17.17 -4.92 -11.03
C ASP A 93 16.39 -6.01 -11.78
N VAL A 94 15.52 -5.59 -12.70
CA VAL A 94 14.65 -6.51 -13.44
C VAL A 94 15.40 -7.43 -14.39
N THR A 95 16.72 -7.19 -14.61
CA THR A 95 17.57 -8.08 -15.40
C THR A 95 18.07 -9.28 -14.59
N LEU A 96 17.97 -9.21 -13.27
CA LEU A 96 18.35 -10.33 -12.39
C LEU A 96 17.26 -11.40 -12.40
N SER A 97 17.67 -12.66 -12.21
CA SER A 97 16.72 -13.75 -12.02
C SER A 97 15.98 -13.56 -10.68
N LEU A 98 14.84 -14.23 -10.50
CA LEU A 98 14.07 -14.18 -9.26
C LEU A 98 14.90 -14.57 -8.04
N GLU A 99 15.82 -15.53 -8.20
CA GLU A 99 16.70 -16.00 -7.14
C GLU A 99 17.73 -14.95 -6.71
N GLU A 100 18.14 -14.07 -7.63
CA GLU A 100 19.14 -13.05 -7.39
C GLU A 100 18.55 -11.75 -6.85
N ARG A 101 17.21 -11.56 -6.94
CA ARG A 101 16.55 -10.33 -6.51
C ARG A 101 16.44 -10.28 -5.00
N PRO A 102 16.66 -9.10 -4.39
CA PRO A 102 16.41 -8.90 -2.96
C PRO A 102 14.94 -9.16 -2.61
N ILE A 103 14.70 -9.72 -1.42
CA ILE A 103 13.33 -9.92 -0.92
C ILE A 103 12.67 -8.56 -0.72
N GLY A 104 11.42 -8.40 -1.19
CA GLY A 104 10.63 -7.19 -1.03
C GLY A 104 10.88 -6.10 -2.07
N GLY A 105 12.00 -6.18 -2.83
CA GLY A 105 12.32 -5.17 -3.82
C GLY A 105 11.30 -5.09 -4.96
N LEU A 106 10.70 -6.21 -5.34
CA LEU A 106 9.70 -6.26 -6.41
C LEU A 106 8.42 -5.53 -6.03
N GLY A 107 7.98 -5.65 -4.77
CA GLY A 107 6.78 -4.98 -4.28
C GLY A 107 6.90 -3.47 -4.33
N ILE A 108 8.02 -2.90 -3.86
CA ILE A 108 8.22 -1.45 -3.93
C ILE A 108 8.35 -0.96 -5.37
N PHE A 109 8.94 -1.77 -6.24
CA PHE A 109 9.01 -1.45 -7.67
C PHE A 109 7.61 -1.31 -8.27
N LEU A 110 6.68 -2.24 -7.95
CA LEU A 110 5.30 -2.17 -8.40
C LEU A 110 4.60 -0.91 -7.88
N ILE A 111 4.76 -0.59 -6.60
CA ILE A 111 4.14 0.60 -6.02
C ILE A 111 4.65 1.86 -6.71
N ARG A 112 5.95 1.97 -6.92
CA ARG A 112 6.56 3.13 -7.60
C ARG A 112 6.14 3.25 -9.06
N SER A 113 5.91 2.13 -9.75
CA SER A 113 5.49 2.15 -11.14
C SER A 113 4.02 2.56 -11.31
N ILE A 114 3.20 2.36 -10.29
CA ILE A 114 1.76 2.66 -10.32
C ILE A 114 1.47 4.04 -9.74
N MET A 115 2.08 4.38 -8.60
CA MET A 115 1.84 5.65 -7.91
C MET A 115 2.72 6.77 -8.43
N ASN A 116 2.20 7.99 -8.45
CA ASN A 116 2.96 9.18 -8.85
C ASN A 116 3.94 9.62 -7.78
N GLU A 117 3.55 9.46 -6.51
CA GLU A 117 4.42 9.79 -5.38
C GLU A 117 4.26 8.74 -4.30
N ILE A 118 5.35 8.48 -3.57
CA ILE A 118 5.35 7.65 -2.38
C ILE A 118 6.28 8.27 -1.36
N SER A 119 5.83 8.39 -0.11
CA SER A 119 6.64 8.93 0.98
C SER A 119 6.33 8.19 2.27
N TYR A 120 7.27 8.24 3.21
CA TYR A 120 7.17 7.56 4.50
C TYR A 120 7.55 8.51 5.62
N GLN A 121 6.81 8.42 6.74
CA GLN A 121 7.13 9.13 7.97
C GLN A 121 6.90 8.22 9.17
N ARG A 122 7.73 8.37 10.18
CA ARG A 122 7.53 7.72 11.48
C ARG A 122 7.15 8.79 12.49
N ILE A 123 5.89 8.77 12.97
CA ILE A 123 5.34 9.78 13.87
C ILE A 123 4.66 9.08 15.05
N ASP A 124 5.07 9.43 16.28
CA ASP A 124 4.43 8.92 17.51
C ASP A 124 4.31 7.40 17.55
N ASN A 125 5.36 6.69 17.18
CA ASN A 125 5.42 5.22 17.12
C ASN A 125 4.48 4.62 16.07
N GLU A 126 4.10 5.40 15.06
CA GLU A 126 3.30 4.93 13.95
C GLU A 126 4.04 5.07 12.64
N ASN A 127 3.89 4.08 11.76
CA ASN A 127 4.32 4.18 10.37
C ASN A 127 3.23 4.88 9.56
N HIS A 128 3.61 5.88 8.77
CA HIS A 128 2.71 6.59 7.86
C HIS A 128 3.28 6.47 6.45
N LEU A 129 2.63 5.65 5.62
CA LEU A 129 3.00 5.51 4.21
C LEU A 129 1.97 6.27 3.38
N ILE A 130 2.44 7.26 2.61
CA ILE A 130 1.59 8.13 1.81
C ILE A 130 1.88 7.84 0.34
N MET A 131 0.83 7.53 -0.42
CA MET A 131 0.92 7.26 -1.86
C MET A 131 -0.07 8.14 -2.58
N LYS A 132 0.35 8.75 -3.68
CA LYS A 132 -0.50 9.65 -4.47
C LYS A 132 -0.60 9.15 -5.90
N LYS A 133 -1.82 9.18 -6.42
CA LYS A 133 -2.13 8.75 -7.77
C LYS A 133 -2.95 9.82 -8.48
N ASP A 134 -2.43 10.32 -9.59
CA ASP A 134 -3.17 11.26 -10.45
C ASP A 134 -4.20 10.47 -11.28
N ILE A 135 -5.38 11.03 -11.37
CA ILE A 135 -6.50 10.41 -12.08
C ILE A 135 -6.87 11.25 -13.32
#